data_8e9e060eccd27c19d5be9b45b1e8a239
#
_entry.id   8e9e060eccd27c19d5be9b45b1e8a239
#
_cell.length_a   1.000
_cell.length_b   1.000
_cell.length_c   1.000
_cell.angle_alpha   90.00
_cell.angle_beta   90.00
_cell.angle_gamma   90.00
#
_symmetry.space_group_name_H-M   'P 1'
#
loop_
_entity.id
_entity.type
_entity.pdbx_description
1 polymer ?
#
loop_
_entity_poly.entity_id
_entity_poly.type
_entity_poly.pdbx_seq_one_letter_code
_entity_poly.pdbx_strand_id
1 'polypeptide(L)'
;MDFQQLQRDLLLQRWRTERQLGQPRSACGATNRISDVPGVRVGHHTLADGERQTGVTAIVPPGDNLFLKPLPCGAAVFNGFAKPVGLVQIEELGVLQTPILLSNTLAVGTLFTTLVRDAISRNPELGRSLPTVNPLALECNDGWLNDIQALAVTEAMAQDALDSAQADFARGSVGAGRGMSCFSLKGGIGSASRLIPSLNATLGVLVLANFGALNALTLDGVRLGEMIGPLLPELTPQRDAGSIIIIMATDAPLDARQLKRIAKRAGAGLGRLGSYWGHGSGDIAVAFSTQTQPNPPEDAALEPLLAAAADATEHAVLDALLSAEAVTGFRGHHRPSLTQVLDELAKP
;
A
#
# COMPACT_ATOMS: atom_id res chain seq x y z
N MET A 1 -8.78 -38.13 3.60
CA MET A 1 -8.54 -36.76 4.08
C MET A 1 -8.83 -35.84 2.91
N ASP A 2 -9.76 -34.90 3.09
CA ASP A 2 -10.07 -33.91 2.06
C ASP A 2 -8.83 -33.02 1.83
N PHE A 3 -8.53 -32.70 0.57
CA PHE A 3 -7.38 -31.86 0.21
C PHE A 3 -7.43 -30.47 0.88
N GLN A 4 -8.62 -29.90 1.00
CA GLN A 4 -8.82 -28.62 1.70
C GLN A 4 -8.51 -28.73 3.19
N GLN A 5 -8.91 -29.84 3.83
CA GLN A 5 -8.60 -30.09 5.24
C GLN A 5 -7.09 -30.21 5.46
N LEU A 6 -6.37 -30.88 4.57
CA LEU A 6 -4.91 -30.99 4.65
C LEU A 6 -4.24 -29.62 4.53
N GLN A 7 -4.66 -28.79 3.57
CA GLN A 7 -4.12 -27.43 3.40
C GLN A 7 -4.37 -26.55 4.62
N ARG A 8 -5.57 -26.64 5.20
CA ARG A 8 -5.94 -25.96 6.44
C ARG A 8 -5.02 -26.35 7.59
N ASP A 9 -4.84 -27.65 7.81
CA ASP A 9 -4.00 -28.17 8.90
C ASP A 9 -2.53 -27.72 8.74
N LEU A 10 -2.00 -27.72 7.52
CA LEU A 10 -0.65 -27.24 7.20
C LEU A 10 -0.50 -25.73 7.47
N LEU A 11 -1.50 -24.92 7.11
CA LEU A 11 -1.49 -23.48 7.37
C LEU A 11 -1.48 -23.20 8.88
N LEU A 12 -2.35 -23.87 9.66
CA LEU A 12 -2.41 -23.71 11.11
C LEU A 12 -1.16 -24.25 11.81
N GLN A 13 -0.58 -25.36 11.32
CA GLN A 13 0.69 -25.87 11.81
C GLN A 13 1.80 -24.84 11.61
N ARG A 14 1.91 -24.26 10.41
CA ARG A 14 2.90 -23.22 10.12
C ARG A 14 2.70 -21.99 11.01
N TRP A 15 1.47 -21.55 11.19
CA TRP A 15 1.18 -20.44 12.12
C TRP A 15 1.64 -20.74 13.54
N ARG A 16 1.39 -21.95 14.04
CA ARG A 16 1.78 -22.38 15.39
C ARG A 16 3.30 -22.43 15.58
N THR A 17 4.04 -22.89 14.56
CA THR A 17 5.49 -23.15 14.66
C THR A 17 6.34 -21.96 14.24
N GLU A 18 5.97 -21.24 13.19
CA GLU A 18 6.80 -20.22 12.54
C GLU A 18 6.23 -18.81 12.66
N ARG A 19 4.97 -18.67 13.07
CA ARG A 19 4.26 -17.37 13.07
C ARG A 19 4.24 -16.70 11.70
N GLN A 20 4.29 -17.47 10.63
CA GLN A 20 4.35 -17.00 9.25
C GLN A 20 3.20 -17.56 8.44
N LEU A 21 2.70 -16.73 7.53
CA LEU A 21 1.74 -17.09 6.50
C LEU A 21 2.25 -16.58 5.16
N GLY A 22 1.93 -17.33 4.10
CA GLY A 22 2.40 -17.05 2.76
C GLY A 22 3.90 -17.29 2.60
N GLN A 23 4.29 -17.83 1.46
CA GLN A 23 5.71 -18.03 1.13
C GLN A 23 6.05 -17.18 -0.09
N PRO A 24 7.10 -16.34 -0.01
CA PRO A 24 7.58 -15.63 -1.18
C PRO A 24 7.95 -16.60 -2.29
N ARG A 25 7.53 -16.30 -3.51
CA ARG A 25 7.84 -17.12 -4.70
C ARG A 25 9.21 -16.78 -5.29
N SER A 26 9.82 -15.68 -4.83
CA SER A 26 11.15 -15.22 -5.21
C SER A 26 11.87 -14.60 -4.04
N ALA A 27 13.19 -14.48 -4.14
CA ALA A 27 14.03 -13.95 -3.07
C ALA A 27 13.65 -12.53 -2.67
N CYS A 28 13.54 -12.30 -1.37
CA CYS A 28 13.28 -10.97 -0.80
C CYS A 28 14.57 -10.16 -0.67
N GLY A 29 14.45 -8.84 -0.65
CA GLY A 29 15.52 -7.95 -0.17
C GLY A 29 15.78 -8.14 1.33
N ALA A 30 16.77 -7.43 1.84
CA ALA A 30 17.30 -7.63 3.20
C ALA A 30 16.25 -7.42 4.31
N THR A 31 15.32 -6.48 4.13
CA THR A 31 14.27 -6.16 5.12
C THR A 31 12.88 -6.58 4.66
N ASN A 32 12.75 -7.06 3.43
CA ASN A 32 11.49 -7.35 2.75
C ASN A 32 10.52 -6.14 2.80
N ARG A 33 11.02 -4.93 2.48
CA ARG A 33 10.27 -3.67 2.50
C ARG A 33 10.51 -2.86 1.21
N ILE A 34 9.66 -1.90 0.92
CA ILE A 34 9.86 -0.98 -0.21
C ILE A 34 11.20 -0.24 -0.13
N SER A 35 11.70 0.00 1.07
CA SER A 35 12.98 0.65 1.33
C SER A 35 14.22 -0.21 1.03
N ASP A 36 14.06 -1.47 0.63
CA ASP A 36 15.15 -2.26 0.05
C ASP A 36 15.54 -1.72 -1.35
N VAL A 37 14.67 -0.93 -1.98
CA VAL A 37 15.04 -0.12 -3.14
C VAL A 37 15.87 1.07 -2.68
N PRO A 38 17.12 1.22 -3.15
CA PRO A 38 18.05 2.21 -2.64
C PRO A 38 17.50 3.64 -2.65
N GLY A 39 17.57 4.31 -1.50
CA GLY A 39 17.18 5.70 -1.31
C GLY A 39 15.68 5.93 -1.08
N VAL A 40 14.83 4.92 -1.20
CA VAL A 40 13.40 5.02 -0.86
C VAL A 40 13.24 5.02 0.65
N ARG A 41 12.47 5.98 1.17
CA ARG A 41 12.19 6.16 2.60
C ARG A 41 10.70 6.30 2.82
N VAL A 42 10.22 5.93 4.01
CA VAL A 42 8.81 6.03 4.40
C VAL A 42 8.71 6.67 5.77
N GLY A 43 7.77 7.59 5.92
CA GLY A 43 7.49 8.25 7.19
C GLY A 43 6.01 8.28 7.52
N HIS A 44 5.69 8.46 8.79
CA HIS A 44 4.32 8.42 9.28
C HIS A 44 4.07 9.50 10.32
N HIS A 45 2.86 10.08 10.26
CA HIS A 45 2.24 10.72 11.40
C HIS A 45 0.95 9.98 11.73
N THR A 46 0.81 9.47 12.97
CA THR A 46 -0.37 8.71 13.40
C THR A 46 -1.19 9.53 14.39
N LEU A 47 -2.47 9.72 14.09
CA LEU A 47 -3.45 10.27 15.03
C LEU A 47 -4.32 9.12 15.58
N ALA A 48 -4.15 8.81 16.86
CA ALA A 48 -4.85 7.77 17.59
C ALA A 48 -5.47 8.35 18.87
N ASP A 49 -6.60 9.05 18.72
CA ASP A 49 -7.22 9.81 19.81
C ASP A 49 -8.75 9.59 19.79
N GLY A 50 -9.24 8.72 20.64
CA GLY A 50 -10.66 8.38 20.78
C GLY A 50 -11.27 7.93 19.44
N GLU A 51 -12.22 8.70 18.93
CA GLU A 51 -12.91 8.45 17.66
C GLU A 51 -12.11 8.86 16.43
N ARG A 52 -10.97 9.57 16.59
CA ARG A 52 -10.08 9.98 15.50
C ARG A 52 -8.96 8.96 15.34
N GLN A 53 -9.12 8.07 14.38
CA GLN A 53 -8.20 6.97 14.07
C GLN A 53 -7.73 7.10 12.62
N THR A 54 -6.75 7.96 12.38
CA THR A 54 -6.27 8.32 11.03
C THR A 54 -4.79 8.70 11.06
N GLY A 55 -4.28 9.25 9.98
CA GLY A 55 -2.91 9.75 9.89
C GLY A 55 -2.44 9.94 8.46
N VAL A 56 -1.16 10.21 8.31
CA VAL A 56 -0.49 10.41 7.03
C VAL A 56 0.69 9.47 6.89
N THR A 57 0.87 8.92 5.71
CA THR A 57 2.07 8.16 5.31
C THR A 57 2.71 8.85 4.11
N ALA A 58 4.01 9.12 4.21
CA ALA A 58 4.83 9.67 3.14
C ALA A 58 5.74 8.59 2.56
N ILE A 59 5.78 8.48 1.24
CA ILE A 59 6.80 7.74 0.51
C ILE A 59 7.71 8.77 -0.17
N VAL A 60 8.98 8.79 0.23
CA VAL A 60 9.98 9.76 -0.24
C VAL A 60 10.98 9.01 -1.13
N PRO A 61 10.89 9.17 -2.47
CA PRO A 61 11.88 8.66 -3.40
C PRO A 61 13.25 9.33 -3.21
N PRO A 62 14.35 8.73 -3.70
CA PRO A 62 15.66 9.39 -3.70
C PRO A 62 15.66 10.62 -4.62
N GLY A 63 16.56 11.55 -4.33
CA GLY A 63 16.76 12.80 -5.07
C GLY A 63 16.44 14.04 -4.24
N ASP A 64 17.20 15.09 -4.45
CA ASP A 64 17.08 16.33 -3.67
C ASP A 64 15.91 17.21 -4.14
N ASN A 65 15.54 17.11 -5.43
CA ASN A 65 14.49 17.93 -6.02
C ASN A 65 13.80 17.20 -7.19
N LEU A 66 12.70 16.52 -6.86
CA LEU A 66 11.93 15.74 -7.83
C LEU A 66 11.21 16.61 -8.86
N PHE A 67 10.94 17.89 -8.55
CA PHE A 67 10.32 18.81 -9.49
C PHE A 67 11.27 19.11 -10.66
N LEU A 68 12.56 19.35 -10.37
CA LEU A 68 13.56 19.62 -11.40
C LEU A 68 14.12 18.37 -12.08
N LYS A 69 14.10 17.25 -11.37
CA LYS A 69 14.57 15.93 -11.85
C LYS A 69 13.50 14.87 -11.57
N PRO A 70 12.40 14.87 -12.34
CA PRO A 70 11.32 13.94 -12.12
C PRO A 70 11.74 12.49 -12.41
N LEU A 71 11.11 11.56 -11.70
CA LEU A 71 11.34 10.13 -11.90
C LEU A 71 10.37 9.56 -12.93
N PRO A 72 10.77 8.58 -13.75
CA PRO A 72 9.85 7.80 -14.57
C PRO A 72 8.78 7.15 -13.68
N CYS A 73 7.52 7.25 -14.11
CA CYS A 73 6.38 6.76 -13.34
C CYS A 73 5.26 6.25 -14.26
N GLY A 74 4.55 5.23 -13.81
CA GLY A 74 3.37 4.70 -14.49
C GLY A 74 2.30 4.30 -13.48
N ALA A 75 1.03 4.38 -13.86
CA ALA A 75 -0.09 4.04 -12.99
C ALA A 75 -1.05 3.04 -13.65
N ALA A 76 -1.80 2.31 -12.82
CA ALA A 76 -2.89 1.45 -13.24
C ALA A 76 -4.08 1.64 -12.28
N VAL A 77 -5.23 1.97 -12.81
CA VAL A 77 -6.51 2.02 -12.09
C VAL A 77 -7.26 0.73 -12.38
N PHE A 78 -7.53 -0.07 -11.35
CA PHE A 78 -8.32 -1.29 -11.45
C PHE A 78 -9.81 -1.00 -11.23
N ASN A 79 -10.11 -0.16 -10.26
CA ASN A 79 -11.43 0.38 -10.02
C ASN A 79 -11.34 1.83 -9.54
N GLY A 80 -12.22 2.70 -10.03
CA GLY A 80 -12.08 4.15 -9.97
C GLY A 80 -12.92 4.85 -8.91
N PHE A 81 -13.48 4.18 -7.92
CA PHE A 81 -14.20 4.87 -6.84
C PHE A 81 -13.23 5.49 -5.83
N ALA A 82 -12.39 6.41 -6.31
CA ALA A 82 -11.31 7.06 -5.57
C ALA A 82 -11.19 8.55 -5.94
N LYS A 83 -10.49 9.34 -5.12
CA LYS A 83 -10.30 10.79 -5.27
C LYS A 83 -8.79 11.14 -5.30
N PRO A 84 -7.98 10.48 -6.13
CA PRO A 84 -6.55 10.76 -6.22
C PRO A 84 -6.29 12.11 -6.91
N VAL A 85 -5.16 12.71 -6.56
CA VAL A 85 -4.61 13.86 -7.29
C VAL A 85 -3.24 13.49 -7.86
N GLY A 86 -2.93 13.95 -9.07
CA GLY A 86 -1.63 13.76 -9.73
C GLY A 86 -1.60 12.64 -10.77
N LEU A 87 -2.61 11.76 -10.86
CA LEU A 87 -2.61 10.65 -11.83
C LEU A 87 -2.68 11.09 -13.28
N VAL A 88 -3.31 12.24 -13.58
CA VAL A 88 -3.42 12.75 -14.96
C VAL A 88 -2.06 12.99 -15.58
N GLN A 89 -1.13 13.61 -14.82
CA GLN A 89 0.23 13.85 -15.32
C GLN A 89 1.03 12.53 -15.45
N ILE A 90 0.85 11.59 -14.53
CA ILE A 90 1.51 10.28 -14.63
C ILE A 90 1.04 9.54 -15.87
N GLU A 91 -0.27 9.58 -16.16
CA GLU A 91 -0.84 8.92 -17.34
C GLU A 91 -0.35 9.54 -18.64
N GLU A 92 -0.27 10.88 -18.71
CA GLU A 92 0.05 11.62 -19.93
C GLU A 92 1.56 11.79 -20.13
N LEU A 93 2.30 12.15 -19.07
CA LEU A 93 3.72 12.49 -19.16
C LEU A 93 4.65 11.41 -18.59
N GLY A 94 4.13 10.45 -17.84
CA GLY A 94 4.92 9.35 -17.31
C GLY A 94 5.94 9.75 -16.24
N VAL A 95 5.68 10.81 -15.45
CA VAL A 95 6.64 11.35 -14.48
C VAL A 95 6.05 11.59 -13.10
N LEU A 96 6.89 11.41 -12.07
CA LEU A 96 6.63 11.73 -10.67
C LEU A 96 7.49 12.94 -10.27
N GLN A 97 6.84 14.02 -9.80
CA GLN A 97 7.50 15.31 -9.49
C GLN A 97 7.57 15.63 -7.99
N THR A 98 6.93 14.84 -7.14
CA THR A 98 6.89 15.05 -5.68
C THR A 98 7.08 13.76 -4.92
N PRO A 99 7.36 13.78 -3.61
CA PRO A 99 7.03 12.66 -2.74
C PRO A 99 5.56 12.27 -2.89
N ILE A 100 5.19 11.08 -2.41
CA ILE A 100 3.83 10.56 -2.46
C ILE A 100 3.25 10.64 -1.05
N LEU A 101 2.08 11.25 -0.89
CA LEU A 101 1.36 11.27 0.38
C LEU A 101 0.09 10.41 0.31
N LEU A 102 -0.12 9.62 1.37
CA LEU A 102 -1.30 8.78 1.57
C LEU A 102 -2.03 9.21 2.85
N SER A 103 -3.37 9.23 2.82
CA SER A 103 -4.21 9.45 3.99
C SER A 103 -5.65 8.99 3.73
N ASN A 104 -6.61 9.53 4.50
CA ASN A 104 -8.03 9.27 4.25
C ASN A 104 -8.60 10.14 3.10
N THR A 105 -9.77 9.74 2.62
CA THR A 105 -10.43 10.33 1.45
C THR A 105 -10.66 11.84 1.56
N LEU A 106 -11.03 12.35 2.74
CA LEU A 106 -11.34 13.78 2.90
C LEU A 106 -10.07 14.64 3.15
N ALA A 107 -8.90 14.01 3.36
CA ALA A 107 -7.64 14.69 3.59
C ALA A 107 -6.87 15.05 2.30
N VAL A 108 -7.29 14.59 1.13
CA VAL A 108 -6.53 14.74 -0.13
C VAL A 108 -6.16 16.20 -0.43
N GLY A 109 -7.07 17.14 -0.17
CA GLY A 109 -6.80 18.57 -0.34
C GLY A 109 -5.67 19.09 0.56
N THR A 110 -5.62 18.64 1.81
CA THR A 110 -4.54 18.94 2.77
C THR A 110 -3.21 18.39 2.29
N LEU A 111 -3.18 17.12 1.84
CA LEU A 111 -1.98 16.49 1.30
C LEU A 111 -1.46 17.23 0.05
N PHE A 112 -2.36 17.61 -0.85
CA PHE A 112 -2.02 18.39 -2.04
C PHE A 112 -1.35 19.71 -1.66
N THR A 113 -1.97 20.48 -0.73
CA THR A 113 -1.43 21.77 -0.29
C THR A 113 -0.06 21.62 0.35
N THR A 114 0.14 20.59 1.19
CA THR A 114 1.45 20.31 1.82
C THR A 114 2.53 20.06 0.77
N LEU A 115 2.27 19.20 -0.22
CA LEU A 115 3.23 18.90 -1.28
C LEU A 115 3.55 20.12 -2.16
N VAL A 116 2.56 20.98 -2.41
CA VAL A 116 2.79 22.26 -3.12
C VAL A 116 3.70 23.16 -2.29
N ARG A 117 3.46 23.30 -0.98
CA ARG A 117 4.30 24.10 -0.08
C ARG A 117 5.74 23.57 0.01
N ASP A 118 5.91 22.24 0.15
CA ASP A 118 7.24 21.61 0.12
C ASP A 118 7.97 21.91 -1.21
N ALA A 119 7.29 21.76 -2.33
CA ALA A 119 7.87 22.06 -3.65
C ALA A 119 8.25 23.56 -3.81
N ILE A 120 7.43 24.48 -3.33
CA ILE A 120 7.71 25.92 -3.35
C ILE A 120 8.92 26.24 -2.45
N SER A 121 9.02 25.63 -1.27
CA SER A 121 10.15 25.88 -0.36
C SER A 121 11.50 25.54 -0.98
N ARG A 122 11.53 24.53 -1.84
CA ARG A 122 12.71 24.11 -2.62
C ARG A 122 12.90 24.86 -3.93
N ASN A 123 11.82 25.44 -4.46
CA ASN A 123 11.78 26.12 -5.76
C ASN A 123 10.96 27.43 -5.64
N PRO A 124 11.54 28.52 -5.11
CA PRO A 124 10.81 29.78 -4.89
C PRO A 124 10.18 30.40 -6.15
N GLU A 125 10.68 30.03 -7.33
CA GLU A 125 10.17 30.49 -8.62
C GLU A 125 9.03 29.62 -9.19
N LEU A 126 8.62 28.57 -8.48
CA LEU A 126 7.53 27.68 -8.89
C LEU A 126 6.20 28.47 -9.01
N GLY A 127 5.54 28.34 -10.15
CA GLY A 127 4.33 29.10 -10.50
C GLY A 127 4.59 30.57 -10.83
N ARG A 128 5.85 30.98 -10.99
CA ARG A 128 6.30 32.33 -11.42
C ARG A 128 7.08 32.22 -12.73
N SER A 129 8.41 32.14 -12.65
CA SER A 129 9.27 31.88 -13.82
C SER A 129 9.39 30.36 -14.14
N LEU A 130 9.10 29.48 -13.17
CA LEU A 130 9.00 28.05 -13.38
C LEU A 130 7.53 27.60 -13.48
N PRO A 131 7.23 26.49 -14.19
CA PRO A 131 5.89 25.89 -14.23
C PRO A 131 5.37 25.55 -12.84
N THR A 132 4.07 25.22 -12.73
CA THR A 132 3.47 24.67 -11.52
C THR A 132 3.81 23.19 -11.33
N VAL A 133 3.79 22.71 -10.09
CA VAL A 133 4.03 21.30 -9.74
C VAL A 133 2.74 20.49 -9.79
N ASN A 134 2.85 19.19 -10.05
CA ASN A 134 1.77 18.21 -9.96
C ASN A 134 2.02 17.24 -8.78
N PRO A 135 1.46 17.50 -7.60
CA PRO A 135 1.58 16.62 -6.45
C PRO A 135 0.88 15.28 -6.64
N LEU A 136 1.42 14.22 -6.06
CA LEU A 136 0.76 12.91 -6.00
C LEU A 136 0.23 12.64 -4.59
N ALA A 137 -1.09 12.71 -4.43
CA ALA A 137 -1.81 12.40 -3.19
C ALA A 137 -2.86 11.33 -3.47
N LEU A 138 -2.87 10.25 -2.65
CA LEU A 138 -3.74 9.09 -2.80
C LEU A 138 -4.43 8.78 -1.47
N GLU A 139 -5.55 8.04 -1.52
CA GLU A 139 -6.40 7.89 -0.36
C GLU A 139 -7.14 6.55 -0.28
N CYS A 140 -7.52 6.16 0.95
CA CYS A 140 -8.53 5.16 1.22
C CYS A 140 -9.50 5.68 2.28
N ASN A 141 -10.76 5.25 2.23
CA ASN A 141 -11.79 5.71 3.17
C ASN A 141 -11.68 4.98 4.52
N ASP A 142 -11.22 5.68 5.56
CA ASP A 142 -11.09 5.17 6.93
C ASP A 142 -12.34 5.37 7.81
N GLY A 143 -13.44 5.88 7.25
CA GLY A 143 -14.63 6.33 7.99
C GLY A 143 -15.38 5.26 8.79
N TRP A 144 -14.96 3.99 8.75
CA TRP A 144 -15.46 2.98 9.67
C TRP A 144 -14.86 3.10 11.07
N LEU A 145 -13.55 3.29 11.18
CA LEU A 145 -12.83 3.41 12.45
C LEU A 145 -12.54 4.86 12.85
N ASN A 146 -12.60 5.78 11.90
CA ASN A 146 -12.28 7.19 12.07
C ASN A 146 -13.51 8.07 11.89
N ASP A 147 -13.71 9.07 12.77
CA ASP A 147 -14.63 10.18 12.47
C ASP A 147 -14.02 11.01 11.33
N ILE A 148 -14.27 10.57 10.10
CA ILE A 148 -13.71 11.20 8.90
C ILE A 148 -14.23 12.64 8.69
N GLN A 149 -15.43 12.98 9.21
CA GLN A 149 -16.02 14.32 9.12
C GLN A 149 -15.35 15.33 10.06
N ALA A 150 -14.58 14.86 11.05
CA ALA A 150 -13.79 15.73 11.90
C ALA A 150 -12.67 16.47 11.13
N LEU A 151 -12.34 16.03 9.89
CA LEU A 151 -11.31 16.62 9.03
C LEU A 151 -9.98 16.84 9.80
N ALA A 152 -9.62 15.85 10.64
CA ALA A 152 -8.57 15.99 11.66
C ALA A 152 -7.14 16.01 11.08
N VAL A 153 -6.94 15.62 9.82
CA VAL A 153 -5.62 15.64 9.19
C VAL A 153 -5.22 17.06 8.82
N THR A 154 -4.05 17.50 9.30
CA THR A 154 -3.52 18.84 9.08
C THR A 154 -2.27 18.84 8.18
N GLU A 155 -1.90 20.00 7.63
CA GLU A 155 -0.65 20.17 6.87
C GLU A 155 0.58 19.86 7.74
N ALA A 156 0.55 20.20 9.04
CA ALA A 156 1.64 19.87 9.96
C ALA A 156 1.85 18.37 10.10
N MET A 157 0.78 17.58 10.21
CA MET A 157 0.86 16.11 10.26
C MET A 157 1.43 15.54 8.95
N ALA A 158 1.07 16.12 7.82
CA ALA A 158 1.60 15.71 6.52
C ALA A 158 3.10 16.07 6.38
N GLN A 159 3.51 17.24 6.88
CA GLN A 159 4.92 17.63 6.93
C GLN A 159 5.73 16.73 7.88
N ASP A 160 5.20 16.43 9.07
CA ASP A 160 5.85 15.50 10.02
C ASP A 160 6.09 14.13 9.39
N ALA A 161 5.13 13.63 8.59
CA ALA A 161 5.30 12.37 7.87
C ALA A 161 6.43 12.45 6.81
N LEU A 162 6.58 13.57 6.12
CA LEU A 162 7.70 13.80 5.19
C LEU A 162 9.04 13.85 5.92
N ASP A 163 9.10 14.59 7.03
CA ASP A 163 10.33 14.83 7.79
C ASP A 163 10.81 13.58 8.55
N SER A 164 9.87 12.71 8.98
CA SER A 164 10.17 11.45 9.68
C SER A 164 10.58 10.31 8.75
N ALA A 165 10.63 10.53 7.43
CA ALA A 165 10.87 9.46 6.46
C ALA A 165 12.26 8.81 6.61
N GLN A 166 12.28 7.51 6.79
CA GLN A 166 13.48 6.69 6.99
C GLN A 166 13.36 5.32 6.33
N ALA A 167 14.46 4.58 6.22
CA ALA A 167 14.46 3.24 5.62
C ALA A 167 13.80 2.19 6.53
N ASP A 168 14.02 2.29 7.84
CA ASP A 168 13.35 1.42 8.82
C ASP A 168 12.08 2.11 9.34
N PHE A 169 10.93 1.70 8.83
CA PHE A 169 9.63 2.30 9.13
C PHE A 169 8.64 1.28 9.71
N ALA A 170 7.68 1.76 10.50
CA ALA A 170 6.62 0.94 11.07
C ALA A 170 5.57 0.53 10.03
N ARG A 171 4.87 -0.59 10.29
CA ARG A 171 3.81 -1.15 9.44
C ARG A 171 2.54 -1.42 10.26
N GLY A 172 1.46 -1.83 9.62
CA GLY A 172 0.18 -2.12 10.26
C GLY A 172 -0.62 -0.85 10.59
N SER A 173 -1.02 -0.69 11.84
CA SER A 173 -1.95 0.34 12.32
C SER A 173 -1.28 1.71 12.54
N VAL A 174 -0.48 2.19 11.59
CA VAL A 174 0.31 3.43 11.67
C VAL A 174 0.04 4.36 10.49
N GLY A 175 0.27 5.65 10.69
CA GLY A 175 0.10 6.66 9.66
C GLY A 175 -1.28 6.59 9.00
N ALA A 176 -1.33 6.68 7.67
CA ALA A 176 -2.55 6.51 6.90
C ALA A 176 -3.26 5.17 7.17
N GLY A 177 -2.52 4.14 7.60
CA GLY A 177 -3.06 2.81 7.91
C GLY A 177 -3.85 2.72 9.21
N ARG A 178 -3.84 3.75 10.06
CA ARG A 178 -4.44 3.69 11.41
C ARG A 178 -5.92 3.32 11.40
N GLY A 179 -6.73 3.94 10.54
CA GLY A 179 -8.18 3.71 10.46
C GLY A 179 -8.62 2.66 9.43
N MET A 180 -7.70 1.95 8.77
CA MET A 180 -8.01 1.08 7.65
C MET A 180 -8.50 -0.31 8.06
N SER A 181 -9.41 -0.87 7.26
CA SER A 181 -9.99 -2.20 7.42
C SER A 181 -9.71 -3.04 6.18
N CYS A 182 -9.17 -4.25 6.32
CA CYS A 182 -8.86 -5.13 5.21
C CYS A 182 -9.49 -6.51 5.45
N PHE A 183 -10.33 -6.97 4.53
CA PHE A 183 -11.13 -8.19 4.68
C PHE A 183 -11.93 -8.24 6.00
N SER A 184 -12.51 -7.10 6.40
CA SER A 184 -13.21 -6.91 7.68
C SER A 184 -12.35 -7.09 8.94
N LEU A 185 -11.06 -7.34 8.79
CA LEU A 185 -10.05 -7.31 9.85
C LEU A 185 -9.38 -5.93 9.89
N LYS A 186 -8.49 -5.71 10.85
CA LYS A 186 -7.67 -4.51 10.85
C LYS A 186 -6.68 -4.56 9.68
N GLY A 187 -6.77 -3.56 8.80
CA GLY A 187 -5.85 -3.32 7.69
C GLY A 187 -4.73 -2.34 8.04
N GLY A 188 -4.13 -1.71 7.05
CA GLY A 188 -3.11 -0.69 7.30
C GLY A 188 -1.98 -0.63 6.28
N ILE A 189 -0.80 -0.23 6.75
CA ILE A 189 0.42 -0.19 5.94
C ILE A 189 1.07 -1.56 5.93
N GLY A 190 1.38 -2.06 4.74
CA GLY A 190 2.17 -3.27 4.56
C GLY A 190 3.22 -3.08 3.49
N SER A 191 4.26 -3.92 3.52
CA SER A 191 5.36 -3.79 2.57
C SER A 191 6.00 -5.13 2.25
N ALA A 192 6.58 -5.23 1.06
CA ALA A 192 7.39 -6.37 0.64
C ALA A 192 8.40 -5.95 -0.43
N SER A 193 9.45 -6.76 -0.65
CA SER A 193 10.39 -6.55 -1.74
C SER A 193 10.80 -7.86 -2.40
N ARG A 194 11.28 -7.76 -3.65
CA ARG A 194 11.82 -8.89 -4.42
C ARG A 194 13.10 -8.50 -5.13
N LEU A 195 14.07 -9.37 -5.06
CA LEU A 195 15.30 -9.25 -5.85
C LEU A 195 15.06 -9.76 -7.26
N ILE A 196 15.62 -9.05 -8.25
CA ILE A 196 15.54 -9.38 -9.68
C ILE A 196 16.95 -9.56 -10.22
N PRO A 197 17.59 -10.73 -9.99
CA PRO A 197 19.01 -10.93 -10.33
C PRO A 197 19.31 -10.72 -11.82
N SER A 198 18.38 -11.07 -12.71
CA SER A 198 18.56 -10.91 -14.15
C SER A 198 18.66 -9.45 -14.61
N LEU A 199 18.18 -8.51 -13.82
CA LEU A 199 18.26 -7.06 -14.08
C LEU A 199 19.18 -6.35 -13.06
N ASN A 200 19.80 -7.11 -12.15
CA ASN A 200 20.54 -6.55 -11.01
C ASN A 200 19.74 -5.44 -10.31
N ALA A 201 18.48 -5.70 -10.05
CA ALA A 201 17.53 -4.72 -9.52
C ALA A 201 16.69 -5.29 -8.37
N THR A 202 16.06 -4.38 -7.63
CA THR A 202 15.10 -4.66 -6.58
C THR A 202 13.74 -4.06 -6.96
N LEU A 203 12.67 -4.79 -6.67
CA LEU A 203 11.31 -4.28 -6.67
C LEU A 203 10.81 -4.23 -5.24
N GLY A 204 10.38 -3.05 -4.79
CA GLY A 204 9.76 -2.85 -3.49
C GLY A 204 8.30 -2.44 -3.65
N VAL A 205 7.43 -2.89 -2.75
CA VAL A 205 6.00 -2.58 -2.72
C VAL A 205 5.60 -2.10 -1.34
N LEU A 206 4.79 -1.04 -1.28
CA LEU A 206 4.06 -0.59 -0.10
C LEU A 206 2.58 -0.51 -0.43
N VAL A 207 1.73 -0.97 0.49
CA VAL A 207 0.28 -0.86 0.36
C VAL A 207 -0.36 -0.06 1.49
N LEU A 208 -1.42 0.66 1.17
CA LEU A 208 -2.42 1.13 2.11
C LEU A 208 -3.66 0.26 1.91
N ALA A 209 -3.81 -0.77 2.75
CA ALA A 209 -4.80 -1.82 2.59
C ALA A 209 -6.09 -1.53 3.36
N ASN A 210 -7.18 -1.26 2.63
CA ASN A 210 -8.51 -0.97 3.16
C ASN A 210 -9.59 -1.57 2.24
N PHE A 211 -9.54 -2.84 1.94
CA PHE A 211 -10.40 -3.49 0.94
C PHE A 211 -10.78 -4.92 1.33
N GLY A 212 -11.64 -5.53 0.55
CA GLY A 212 -11.95 -6.95 0.59
C GLY A 212 -13.09 -7.31 1.55
N ALA A 213 -13.85 -8.34 1.19
CA ALA A 213 -14.85 -8.95 2.05
C ALA A 213 -14.25 -10.18 2.76
N LEU A 214 -14.56 -10.36 4.04
CA LEU A 214 -13.98 -11.42 4.88
C LEU A 214 -14.07 -12.82 4.25
N ASN A 215 -15.23 -13.16 3.74
CA ASN A 215 -15.50 -14.49 3.14
C ASN A 215 -14.70 -14.75 1.85
N ALA A 216 -14.18 -13.71 1.21
CA ALA A 216 -13.37 -13.82 0.01
C ALA A 216 -11.88 -14.05 0.31
N LEU A 217 -11.42 -13.76 1.54
CA LEU A 217 -10.01 -13.87 1.90
C LEU A 217 -9.48 -15.29 1.64
N THR A 218 -8.53 -15.37 0.73
CA THR A 218 -7.86 -16.62 0.33
C THR A 218 -6.36 -16.45 0.54
N LEU A 219 -5.69 -17.45 1.07
CA LEU A 219 -4.25 -17.46 1.27
C LEU A 219 -3.68 -18.84 0.93
N ASP A 220 -2.67 -18.90 0.07
CA ASP A 220 -2.05 -20.15 -0.41
C ASP A 220 -3.09 -21.20 -0.90
N GLY A 221 -4.20 -20.73 -1.51
CA GLY A 221 -5.30 -21.56 -1.96
C GLY A 221 -6.29 -21.99 -0.86
N VAL A 222 -6.03 -21.62 0.39
CA VAL A 222 -6.93 -21.86 1.53
C VAL A 222 -7.94 -20.71 1.63
N ARG A 223 -9.22 -21.01 1.72
CA ARG A 223 -10.29 -20.03 1.98
C ARG A 223 -10.27 -19.62 3.45
N LEU A 224 -9.28 -18.81 3.81
CA LEU A 224 -9.05 -18.40 5.20
C LEU A 224 -10.25 -17.64 5.78
N GLY A 225 -10.92 -16.82 4.98
CA GLY A 225 -12.09 -16.07 5.41
C GLY A 225 -13.26 -16.96 5.86
N GLU A 226 -13.47 -18.10 5.20
CA GLU A 226 -14.48 -19.09 5.61
C GLU A 226 -14.12 -19.78 6.94
N MET A 227 -12.80 -19.93 7.22
CA MET A 227 -12.34 -20.55 8.48
C MET A 227 -12.48 -19.62 9.67
N ILE A 228 -12.16 -18.34 9.50
CA ILE A 228 -12.16 -17.37 10.59
C ILE A 228 -13.51 -16.70 10.80
N GLY A 229 -14.38 -16.67 9.78
CA GLY A 229 -15.71 -16.07 9.86
C GLY A 229 -16.55 -16.51 11.04
N PRO A 230 -16.63 -17.81 11.37
CA PRO A 230 -17.37 -18.30 12.55
C PRO A 230 -16.86 -17.78 13.90
N LEU A 231 -15.61 -17.32 13.97
CA LEU A 231 -15.02 -16.70 15.18
C LEU A 231 -15.38 -15.21 15.32
N LEU A 232 -16.00 -14.64 14.30
CA LEU A 232 -16.26 -13.20 14.18
C LEU A 232 -17.75 -12.92 13.84
N PRO A 233 -18.72 -13.48 14.61
CA PRO A 233 -20.13 -13.40 14.26
C PRO A 233 -20.69 -11.96 14.26
N GLU A 234 -20.05 -11.05 15.00
CA GLU A 234 -20.42 -9.62 15.06
C GLU A 234 -19.96 -8.83 13.84
N LEU A 235 -19.01 -9.37 13.03
CA LEU A 235 -18.60 -8.71 11.80
C LEU A 235 -19.68 -8.92 10.74
N THR A 236 -20.52 -7.91 10.57
CA THR A 236 -21.50 -7.89 9.48
C THR A 236 -20.79 -8.14 8.16
N PRO A 237 -21.26 -9.05 7.29
CA PRO A 237 -20.70 -9.26 5.98
C PRO A 237 -20.68 -7.92 5.23
N GLN A 238 -19.52 -7.31 5.09
CA GLN A 238 -19.36 -6.09 4.32
C GLN A 238 -19.26 -6.47 2.85
N ARG A 239 -19.87 -5.65 2.00
CA ARG A 239 -19.57 -5.66 0.58
C ARG A 239 -18.11 -5.23 0.42
N ASP A 240 -17.46 -5.68 -0.63
CA ASP A 240 -16.16 -5.15 -1.04
C ASP A 240 -16.33 -3.69 -1.48
N ALA A 241 -16.28 -2.79 -0.53
CA ALA A 241 -16.55 -1.35 -0.69
C ALA A 241 -15.38 -0.49 -0.18
N GLY A 242 -14.24 -1.10 0.04
CA GLY A 242 -13.01 -0.44 0.46
C GLY A 242 -12.15 -0.01 -0.73
N SER A 243 -10.91 0.35 -0.46
CA SER A 243 -9.92 0.78 -1.46
C SER A 243 -8.56 0.21 -1.13
N ILE A 244 -7.69 0.11 -2.13
CA ILE A 244 -6.27 -0.15 -1.90
C ILE A 244 -5.41 0.76 -2.74
N ILE A 245 -4.39 1.35 -2.11
CA ILE A 245 -3.31 2.03 -2.82
C ILE A 245 -2.06 1.17 -2.76
N ILE A 246 -1.43 0.96 -3.92
CA ILE A 246 -0.23 0.14 -4.07
C ILE A 246 0.86 1.03 -4.69
N ILE A 247 1.94 1.24 -3.95
CA ILE A 247 3.10 1.99 -4.43
C ILE A 247 4.23 0.99 -4.67
N MET A 248 4.75 0.99 -5.89
CA MET A 248 5.87 0.16 -6.32
C MET A 248 7.07 1.03 -6.64
N ALA A 249 8.23 0.68 -6.12
CA ALA A 249 9.50 1.30 -6.44
C ALA A 249 10.45 0.27 -7.04
N THR A 250 11.30 0.66 -7.98
CA THR A 250 12.39 -0.18 -8.47
C THR A 250 13.60 0.66 -8.85
N ASP A 251 14.79 0.09 -8.75
CA ASP A 251 16.03 0.67 -9.28
C ASP A 251 16.39 0.14 -10.68
N ALA A 252 15.50 -0.64 -11.30
CA ALA A 252 15.62 -0.98 -12.72
C ALA A 252 15.40 0.27 -13.61
N PRO A 253 16.19 0.48 -14.67
CA PRO A 253 16.12 1.68 -15.52
C PRO A 253 14.96 1.63 -16.52
N LEU A 254 13.73 1.70 -16.05
CA LEU A 254 12.50 1.50 -16.81
C LEU A 254 11.90 2.81 -17.31
N ASP A 255 11.18 2.74 -18.45
CA ASP A 255 10.33 3.82 -18.93
C ASP A 255 8.92 3.78 -18.31
N ALA A 256 8.15 4.85 -18.50
CA ALA A 256 6.78 4.98 -17.95
C ALA A 256 5.83 3.89 -18.46
N ARG A 257 5.96 3.48 -19.73
CA ARG A 257 5.14 2.42 -20.33
C ARG A 257 5.41 1.06 -19.66
N GLN A 258 6.68 0.75 -19.39
CA GLN A 258 7.08 -0.48 -18.69
C GLN A 258 6.62 -0.44 -17.23
N LEU A 259 6.77 0.69 -16.53
CA LEU A 259 6.29 0.88 -15.16
C LEU A 259 4.76 0.72 -15.06
N LYS A 260 4.00 1.24 -16.04
CA LYS A 260 2.55 1.00 -16.11
C LYS A 260 2.22 -0.49 -16.27
N ARG A 261 3.01 -1.25 -17.04
CA ARG A 261 2.85 -2.70 -17.16
C ARG A 261 3.11 -3.43 -15.83
N ILE A 262 4.11 -2.98 -15.05
CA ILE A 262 4.41 -3.52 -13.73
C ILE A 262 3.28 -3.20 -12.75
N ALA A 263 2.82 -1.95 -12.69
CA ALA A 263 1.69 -1.53 -11.86
C ALA A 263 0.44 -2.40 -12.09
N LYS A 264 0.14 -2.75 -13.35
CA LYS A 264 -0.98 -3.66 -13.69
C LYS A 264 -0.87 -5.06 -13.09
N ARG A 265 0.32 -5.53 -12.70
CA ARG A 265 0.49 -6.86 -12.11
C ARG A 265 0.08 -6.92 -10.64
N ALA A 266 -0.09 -5.78 -9.99
CA ALA A 266 -0.71 -5.71 -8.66
C ALA A 266 -2.07 -6.44 -8.64
N GLY A 267 -2.88 -6.30 -9.69
CA GLY A 267 -4.16 -6.98 -9.80
C GLY A 267 -4.09 -8.50 -9.67
N ALA A 268 -3.02 -9.13 -10.18
CA ALA A 268 -2.83 -10.57 -10.02
C ALA A 268 -2.55 -10.94 -8.55
N GLY A 269 -1.77 -10.12 -7.81
CA GLY A 269 -1.53 -10.30 -6.38
C GLY A 269 -2.81 -10.16 -5.55
N LEU A 270 -3.61 -9.15 -5.85
CA LEU A 270 -4.90 -8.93 -5.19
C LEU A 270 -5.89 -10.08 -5.46
N GLY A 271 -5.95 -10.57 -6.71
CA GLY A 271 -6.80 -11.70 -7.09
C GLY A 271 -6.46 -12.99 -6.36
N ARG A 272 -5.17 -13.23 -6.04
CA ARG A 272 -4.73 -14.39 -5.25
C ARG A 272 -5.25 -14.35 -3.81
N LEU A 273 -5.46 -13.14 -3.26
CA LEU A 273 -6.04 -12.93 -1.93
C LEU A 273 -7.57 -12.96 -1.93
N GLY A 274 -8.19 -13.10 -3.11
CA GLY A 274 -9.64 -13.17 -3.26
C GLY A 274 -10.32 -11.82 -3.56
N SER A 275 -9.56 -10.75 -3.82
CA SER A 275 -10.14 -9.47 -4.27
C SER A 275 -10.67 -9.59 -5.69
N TYR A 276 -11.83 -8.96 -5.93
CA TYR A 276 -12.48 -8.87 -7.24
C TYR A 276 -12.83 -7.42 -7.62
N TRP A 277 -12.27 -6.44 -6.88
CA TRP A 277 -12.46 -4.99 -7.11
C TRP A 277 -13.95 -4.60 -7.11
N GLY A 278 -14.59 -4.73 -5.95
CA GLY A 278 -16.02 -4.44 -5.79
C GLY A 278 -16.38 -3.02 -6.23
N HIS A 279 -17.64 -2.82 -6.64
CA HIS A 279 -18.12 -1.57 -7.26
C HIS A 279 -17.77 -0.29 -6.48
N GLY A 280 -17.76 -0.34 -5.15
CA GLY A 280 -17.46 0.82 -4.28
C GLY A 280 -15.98 0.97 -3.93
N SER A 281 -15.07 0.22 -4.57
CA SER A 281 -13.64 0.21 -4.30
C SER A 281 -12.86 1.20 -5.17
N GLY A 282 -11.81 1.80 -4.63
CA GLY A 282 -10.85 2.64 -5.36
C GLY A 282 -9.48 1.97 -5.34
N ASP A 283 -9.16 1.18 -6.37
CA ASP A 283 -7.99 0.31 -6.40
C ASP A 283 -6.98 0.83 -7.42
N ILE A 284 -5.85 1.36 -6.93
CA ILE A 284 -4.87 2.08 -7.73
C ILE A 284 -3.47 1.58 -7.40
N ALA A 285 -2.70 1.28 -8.45
CA ALA A 285 -1.28 1.02 -8.34
C ALA A 285 -0.48 2.09 -9.07
N VAL A 286 0.61 2.55 -8.44
CA VAL A 286 1.59 3.48 -9.00
C VAL A 286 2.96 2.82 -8.92
N ALA A 287 3.72 2.80 -10.02
CA ALA A 287 5.08 2.30 -10.06
C ALA A 287 6.03 3.39 -10.55
N PHE A 288 7.18 3.56 -9.88
CA PHE A 288 8.22 4.49 -10.29
C PHE A 288 9.60 3.83 -10.28
N SER A 289 10.48 4.33 -11.15
CA SER A 289 11.91 3.96 -11.13
C SER A 289 12.71 5.03 -10.40
N THR A 290 13.70 4.63 -9.61
CA THR A 290 14.66 5.55 -8.99
C THR A 290 15.75 6.02 -9.97
N GLN A 291 15.79 5.46 -11.18
CA GLN A 291 16.71 5.87 -12.26
C GLN A 291 16.11 7.05 -13.05
N THR A 292 16.78 8.20 -13.00
CA THR A 292 16.32 9.42 -13.67
C THR A 292 16.51 9.42 -15.18
N GLN A 293 17.40 8.57 -15.69
CA GLN A 293 17.65 8.38 -17.11
C GLN A 293 17.27 6.94 -17.47
N PRO A 294 16.08 6.72 -18.00
CA PRO A 294 15.67 5.39 -18.40
C PRO A 294 16.55 4.87 -19.54
N ASN A 295 17.08 3.68 -19.36
CA ASN A 295 17.69 2.88 -20.41
C ASN A 295 16.96 1.53 -20.41
N PRO A 296 15.72 1.51 -20.92
CA PRO A 296 14.82 0.41 -20.69
C PRO A 296 15.33 -0.86 -21.38
N PRO A 297 15.33 -2.01 -20.64
CA PRO A 297 15.60 -3.29 -21.25
C PRO A 297 14.50 -3.66 -22.24
N GLU A 298 14.76 -4.65 -23.09
CA GLU A 298 13.72 -5.22 -23.95
C GLU A 298 12.54 -5.78 -23.12
N ASP A 299 11.34 -5.69 -23.66
CA ASP A 299 10.10 -6.10 -22.96
C ASP A 299 10.12 -7.56 -22.49
N ALA A 300 10.81 -8.46 -23.20
CA ALA A 300 10.97 -9.85 -22.79
C ALA A 300 11.77 -10.02 -21.49
N ALA A 301 12.69 -9.10 -21.18
CA ALA A 301 13.48 -9.12 -19.95
C ALA A 301 12.66 -8.69 -18.71
N LEU A 302 11.46 -8.15 -18.88
CA LEU A 302 10.59 -7.73 -17.78
C LEU A 302 9.88 -8.89 -17.08
N GLU A 303 9.85 -10.09 -17.64
CA GLU A 303 9.06 -11.21 -17.10
C GLU A 303 9.31 -11.46 -15.60
N PRO A 304 10.57 -11.48 -15.08
CA PRO A 304 10.81 -11.61 -13.64
C PRO A 304 10.24 -10.46 -12.80
N LEU A 305 10.28 -9.22 -13.31
CA LEU A 305 9.67 -8.05 -12.64
C LEU A 305 8.15 -8.14 -12.60
N LEU A 306 7.52 -8.60 -13.68
CA LEU A 306 6.06 -8.77 -13.76
C LEU A 306 5.59 -9.82 -12.75
N ALA A 307 6.30 -10.95 -12.64
CA ALA A 307 6.03 -11.99 -11.65
C ALA A 307 6.24 -11.48 -10.21
N ALA A 308 7.35 -10.76 -9.99
CA ALA A 308 7.70 -10.18 -8.70
C ALA A 308 6.67 -9.14 -8.23
N ALA A 309 6.13 -8.32 -9.12
CA ALA A 309 5.11 -7.32 -8.78
C ALA A 309 3.82 -7.96 -8.24
N ALA A 310 3.37 -9.06 -8.84
CA ALA A 310 2.23 -9.82 -8.34
C ALA A 310 2.53 -10.46 -6.96
N ASP A 311 3.69 -11.09 -6.82
CA ASP A 311 4.12 -11.76 -5.60
C ASP A 311 4.34 -10.76 -4.45
N ALA A 312 5.05 -9.66 -4.69
CA ALA A 312 5.29 -8.64 -3.68
C ALA A 312 4.00 -7.90 -3.25
N THR A 313 3.03 -7.72 -4.16
CA THR A 313 1.73 -7.13 -3.81
C THR A 313 0.94 -8.04 -2.87
N GLU A 314 0.84 -9.33 -3.18
CA GLU A 314 0.21 -10.34 -2.31
C GLU A 314 0.83 -10.30 -0.91
N HIS A 315 2.17 -10.31 -0.83
CA HIS A 315 2.89 -10.29 0.43
C HIS A 315 2.79 -8.96 1.18
N ALA A 316 2.77 -7.83 0.50
CA ALA A 316 2.58 -6.52 1.15
C ALA A 316 1.20 -6.40 1.80
N VAL A 317 0.14 -6.95 1.18
CA VAL A 317 -1.19 -6.99 1.81
C VAL A 317 -1.19 -7.93 3.02
N LEU A 318 -0.57 -9.10 2.90
CA LEU A 318 -0.45 -10.02 4.02
C LEU A 318 0.34 -9.40 5.18
N ASP A 319 1.43 -8.68 4.87
CA ASP A 319 2.21 -7.94 5.86
C ASP A 319 1.38 -6.85 6.56
N ALA A 320 0.51 -6.13 5.82
CA ALA A 320 -0.42 -5.16 6.42
C ALA A 320 -1.36 -5.82 7.44
N LEU A 321 -1.90 -7.01 7.13
CA LEU A 321 -2.79 -7.76 8.02
C LEU A 321 -2.06 -8.31 9.24
N LEU A 322 -0.85 -8.86 9.08
CA LEU A 322 -0.06 -9.47 10.14
C LEU A 322 0.60 -8.44 11.08
N SER A 323 0.94 -7.25 10.55
CA SER A 323 1.54 -6.16 11.32
C SER A 323 0.50 -5.27 12.01
N ALA A 324 -0.79 -5.41 11.70
CA ALA A 324 -1.84 -4.60 12.27
C ALA A 324 -2.19 -5.03 13.70
N GLU A 325 -2.32 -4.04 14.58
CA GLU A 325 -2.93 -4.20 15.90
C GLU A 325 -4.43 -3.89 15.83
N ALA A 326 -5.23 -4.55 16.66
CA ALA A 326 -6.66 -4.28 16.74
C ALA A 326 -6.93 -2.81 17.11
N VAL A 327 -7.98 -2.23 16.53
CA VAL A 327 -8.37 -0.84 16.78
C VAL A 327 -9.86 -0.75 17.06
N THR A 328 -10.19 0.00 18.11
CA THR A 328 -11.53 0.50 18.37
C THR A 328 -11.52 2.02 18.16
N GLY A 329 -12.48 2.55 17.42
CA GLY A 329 -12.53 3.95 17.04
C GLY A 329 -13.95 4.51 16.99
N PHE A 330 -14.29 5.19 15.91
CA PHE A 330 -15.54 5.95 15.75
C PHE A 330 -16.77 5.12 16.14
N ARG A 331 -17.61 5.68 17.02
CA ARG A 331 -18.84 5.04 17.56
C ARG A 331 -18.61 3.65 18.18
N GLY A 332 -17.40 3.37 18.67
CA GLY A 332 -17.07 2.06 19.23
C GLY A 332 -16.85 0.98 18.18
N HIS A 333 -16.81 1.30 16.89
CA HIS A 333 -16.51 0.32 15.85
C HIS A 333 -15.13 -0.30 16.08
N HIS A 334 -15.07 -1.62 15.95
CA HIS A 334 -13.88 -2.41 16.22
C HIS A 334 -13.45 -3.23 14.99
N ARG A 335 -12.13 -3.38 14.83
CA ARG A 335 -11.52 -4.34 13.91
C ARG A 335 -10.47 -5.16 14.65
N PRO A 336 -10.65 -6.49 14.74
CA PRO A 336 -9.63 -7.37 15.31
C PRO A 336 -8.44 -7.49 14.38
N SER A 337 -7.26 -7.81 14.92
CA SER A 337 -6.10 -8.14 14.09
C SER A 337 -6.19 -9.58 13.58
N LEU A 338 -5.61 -9.85 12.41
CA LEU A 338 -5.52 -11.22 11.88
C LEU A 338 -4.76 -12.14 12.84
N THR A 339 -3.69 -11.65 13.49
CA THR A 339 -2.87 -12.41 14.43
C THR A 339 -3.69 -12.91 15.62
N GLN A 340 -4.54 -12.06 16.24
CA GLN A 340 -5.43 -12.44 17.33
C GLN A 340 -6.40 -13.54 16.91
N VAL A 341 -6.99 -13.41 15.72
CA VAL A 341 -7.96 -14.39 15.20
C VAL A 341 -7.28 -15.72 14.89
N LEU A 342 -6.08 -15.69 14.32
CA LEU A 342 -5.30 -16.91 14.05
C LEU A 342 -4.85 -17.61 15.35
N ASP A 343 -4.50 -16.85 16.38
CA ASP A 343 -4.15 -17.40 17.68
C ASP A 343 -5.34 -18.11 18.33
N GLU A 344 -6.56 -17.55 18.18
CA GLU A 344 -7.79 -18.20 18.64
C GLU A 344 -8.07 -19.50 17.85
N LEU A 345 -7.98 -19.43 16.50
CA LEU A 345 -8.20 -20.57 15.63
C LEU A 345 -7.18 -21.70 15.84
N ALA A 346 -5.97 -21.37 16.27
CA ALA A 346 -4.89 -22.30 16.50
C ALA A 346 -4.90 -22.94 17.89
N LYS A 347 -5.83 -22.58 18.77
CA LYS A 347 -6.02 -23.27 20.06
C LYS A 347 -6.35 -24.74 19.84
N PRO A 348 -5.87 -25.63 20.73
CA PRO A 348 -6.10 -27.06 20.63
C PRO A 348 -7.59 -27.44 20.84
#